data_7ebc411bbaf7534f5ded31be9b2bbf9b
#
_entry.id   7ebc411bbaf7534f5ded31be9b2bbf9b
#
_cell.length_a   1.000
_cell.length_b   1.000
_cell.length_c   1.000
_cell.angle_alpha   90.00
_cell.angle_beta   90.00
_cell.angle_gamma   90.00
#
_symmetry.space_group_name_H-M   'P 1'
#
loop_
_entity.id
_entity.type
_entity.pdbx_description
1 polymer ?
#
loop_
_entity_poly.entity_id
_entity_poly.type
_entity_poly.pdbx_seq_one_letter_code
_entity_poly.pdbx_strand_id
1 'polypeptide(L)'
;EVGHLNIGAGRVVYQDLVKINRACKDGSILKNEGIVSAYSYAKEHGKKLHLMGLTSTGGVHSSLDHLFRFIEIGKEYGLKDQLFVHCFMDGRDTDPKSGKGFIEQVQQCCEKNDAHIAHIVGRFYAMDRDKRWNRVKEAYDLLVEGQGKQATDMVQAMQESYDEGVTDEFIKPICNSAVDGRISEGDVVIFMNFRNDRAKELTQVLTQQDMPEEGMHTIPGLQYYCMTPYDSSFTGVNILFPKENVMDTLGEYLSKQGKRQLHTA
;
A
#
# COMPACT_ATOMS: atom_id res chain seq x y z
N GLU A 1 -8.35 17.57 13.03
CA GLU A 1 -7.54 18.21 11.94
C GLU A 1 -8.39 18.66 10.74
N VAL A 2 -9.30 17.81 10.22
CA VAL A 2 -10.10 18.10 9.00
C VAL A 2 -10.91 19.38 9.14
N GLY A 3 -11.56 19.58 10.29
CA GLY A 3 -12.36 20.77 10.56
C GLY A 3 -11.56 22.06 10.50
N HIS A 4 -10.40 22.06 11.12
CA HIS A 4 -9.49 23.23 11.10
C HIS A 4 -8.95 23.53 9.70
N LEU A 5 -8.63 22.47 8.92
CA LEU A 5 -8.19 22.62 7.55
C LEU A 5 -9.29 23.25 6.67
N ASN A 6 -10.52 22.78 6.78
CA ASN A 6 -11.67 23.29 6.03
C ASN A 6 -11.99 24.74 6.40
N ILE A 7 -11.94 25.10 7.70
CA ILE A 7 -12.14 26.47 8.17
C ILE A 7 -11.03 27.38 7.61
N GLY A 8 -9.77 26.96 7.73
CA GLY A 8 -8.64 27.72 7.21
C GLY A 8 -8.65 27.90 5.70
N ALA A 9 -9.16 26.90 4.97
CA ALA A 9 -9.27 26.94 3.52
C ALA A 9 -10.50 27.68 3.00
N GLY A 10 -11.52 27.89 3.84
CA GLY A 10 -12.82 28.44 3.43
C GLY A 10 -13.59 27.55 2.44
N ARG A 11 -13.20 26.29 2.32
CA ARG A 11 -13.80 25.29 1.43
C ARG A 11 -13.54 23.88 1.94
N VAL A 12 -14.29 22.92 1.40
CA VAL A 12 -14.05 21.51 1.71
C VAL A 12 -12.73 21.05 1.08
N VAL A 13 -11.78 20.66 1.91
CA VAL A 13 -10.52 20.04 1.48
C VAL A 13 -10.65 18.54 1.72
N TYR A 14 -10.70 17.77 0.65
CA TYR A 14 -10.84 16.32 0.75
C TYR A 14 -9.52 15.69 1.18
N GLN A 15 -9.60 14.81 2.17
CA GLN A 15 -8.47 13.97 2.57
C GLN A 15 -8.19 12.88 1.54
N ASP A 16 -7.00 12.30 1.61
CA ASP A 16 -6.54 11.29 0.65
C ASP A 16 -7.52 10.12 0.49
N LEU A 17 -8.05 9.58 1.59
CA LEU A 17 -9.07 8.52 1.54
C LEU A 17 -10.26 8.92 0.66
N VAL A 18 -10.79 10.13 0.85
CA VAL A 18 -11.97 10.61 0.11
C VAL A 18 -11.64 10.89 -1.35
N LYS A 19 -10.46 11.48 -1.62
CA LYS A 19 -9.99 11.73 -2.99
C LYS A 19 -9.87 10.43 -3.78
N ILE A 20 -9.23 9.43 -3.20
CA ILE A 20 -9.02 8.14 -3.84
C ILE A 20 -10.35 7.40 -4.01
N ASN A 21 -11.22 7.41 -2.99
CA ASN A 21 -12.58 6.85 -3.07
C ASN A 21 -13.34 7.43 -4.26
N ARG A 22 -13.30 8.75 -4.45
CA ARG A 22 -13.97 9.42 -5.57
C ARG A 22 -13.38 9.01 -6.91
N ALA A 23 -12.05 9.01 -7.02
CA ALA A 23 -11.35 8.60 -8.24
C ALA A 23 -11.69 7.15 -8.64
N CYS A 24 -11.77 6.25 -7.67
CA CYS A 24 -12.17 4.86 -7.92
C CYS A 24 -13.64 4.75 -8.34
N LYS A 25 -14.52 5.55 -7.71
CA LYS A 25 -15.98 5.49 -7.95
C LYS A 25 -16.40 6.13 -9.27
N ASP A 26 -15.82 7.28 -9.62
CA ASP A 26 -16.18 8.01 -10.85
C ASP A 26 -15.37 7.57 -12.07
N GLY A 27 -14.44 6.65 -11.91
CA GLY A 27 -13.59 6.12 -12.97
C GLY A 27 -12.41 7.02 -13.35
N SER A 28 -12.22 8.16 -12.71
CA SER A 28 -11.09 9.06 -13.00
C SER A 28 -9.73 8.44 -12.66
N ILE A 29 -9.70 7.40 -11.81
CA ILE A 29 -8.50 6.62 -11.51
C ILE A 29 -7.84 6.08 -12.80
N LEU A 30 -8.62 5.74 -13.81
CA LEU A 30 -8.12 5.24 -15.11
C LEU A 30 -7.39 6.31 -15.93
N LYS A 31 -7.57 7.60 -15.59
CA LYS A 31 -6.89 8.74 -16.21
C LYS A 31 -5.68 9.20 -15.40
N ASN A 32 -5.44 8.63 -14.22
CA ASN A 32 -4.27 8.94 -13.42
C ASN A 32 -3.02 8.50 -14.17
N GLU A 33 -2.11 9.44 -14.43
CA GLU A 33 -0.90 9.20 -15.22
C GLU A 33 -0.01 8.10 -14.64
N GLY A 34 0.10 8.03 -13.31
CA GLY A 34 0.86 6.99 -12.63
C GLY A 34 0.24 5.61 -12.80
N ILE A 35 -1.08 5.50 -12.73
CA ILE A 35 -1.82 4.25 -12.97
C ILE A 35 -1.62 3.81 -14.42
N VAL A 36 -1.81 4.69 -15.38
CA VAL A 36 -1.58 4.38 -16.80
C VAL A 36 -0.15 3.91 -17.02
N SER A 37 0.83 4.62 -16.48
CA SER A 37 2.25 4.26 -16.58
C SER A 37 2.56 2.89 -15.96
N ALA A 38 2.09 2.63 -14.73
CA ALA A 38 2.35 1.39 -14.01
C ALA A 38 1.81 0.16 -14.74
N TYR A 39 0.54 0.19 -15.09
CA TYR A 39 -0.15 -0.94 -15.71
C TYR A 39 0.29 -1.16 -17.17
N SER A 40 0.49 -0.09 -17.93
CA SER A 40 1.01 -0.18 -19.30
C SER A 40 2.43 -0.75 -19.33
N TYR A 41 3.30 -0.28 -18.43
CA TYR A 41 4.66 -0.78 -18.33
C TYR A 41 4.70 -2.30 -18.04
N ALA A 42 3.94 -2.74 -17.05
CA ALA A 42 3.86 -4.16 -16.71
C ALA A 42 3.39 -4.99 -17.91
N LYS A 43 2.37 -4.52 -18.62
CA LYS A 43 1.83 -5.20 -19.80
C LYS A 43 2.84 -5.26 -20.94
N GLU A 44 3.44 -4.13 -21.29
CA GLU A 44 4.36 -4.01 -22.43
C GLU A 44 5.67 -4.77 -22.23
N HIS A 45 6.16 -4.80 -20.99
CA HIS A 45 7.44 -5.45 -20.66
C HIS A 45 7.31 -6.86 -20.09
N GLY A 46 6.07 -7.37 -19.96
CA GLY A 46 5.83 -8.70 -19.38
C GLY A 46 6.31 -8.82 -17.93
N LYS A 47 6.26 -7.74 -17.16
CA LYS A 47 6.71 -7.70 -15.76
C LYS A 47 5.55 -7.94 -14.81
N LYS A 48 5.87 -8.42 -13.60
CA LYS A 48 4.89 -8.53 -12.53
C LYS A 48 4.51 -7.15 -12.01
N LEU A 49 3.22 -6.99 -11.70
CA LEU A 49 2.69 -5.82 -10.98
C LEU A 49 2.27 -6.28 -9.59
N HIS A 50 2.88 -5.68 -8.59
CA HIS A 50 2.65 -5.98 -7.18
C HIS A 50 1.81 -4.89 -6.53
N LEU A 51 0.71 -5.29 -5.89
CA LEU A 51 -0.07 -4.44 -5.00
C LEU A 51 0.22 -4.88 -3.57
N MET A 52 0.75 -4.00 -2.74
CA MET A 52 1.04 -4.32 -1.34
C MET A 52 0.49 -3.26 -0.40
N GLY A 53 0.08 -3.66 0.79
CA GLY A 53 -0.42 -2.74 1.80
C GLY A 53 -1.31 -3.38 2.82
N LEU A 54 -1.77 -2.57 3.76
CA LEU A 54 -2.69 -3.00 4.81
C LEU A 54 -4.02 -3.43 4.19
N THR A 55 -4.44 -4.65 4.49
CA THR A 55 -5.61 -5.29 3.89
C THR A 55 -6.71 -5.39 4.93
N SER A 56 -7.48 -4.33 5.08
CA SER A 56 -8.59 -4.24 6.03
C SER A 56 -9.58 -3.14 5.67
N THR A 57 -10.68 -3.10 6.38
CA THR A 57 -11.72 -2.06 6.29
C THR A 57 -11.52 -0.91 7.27
N GLY A 58 -10.39 -0.86 7.99
CA GLY A 58 -10.12 0.14 9.03
C GLY A 58 -10.07 1.58 8.53
N GLY A 59 -9.64 1.80 7.30
CA GLY A 59 -9.64 3.12 6.65
C GLY A 59 -8.64 4.13 7.22
N VAL A 60 -7.71 3.69 8.06
CA VAL A 60 -6.68 4.53 8.68
C VAL A 60 -5.44 4.66 7.80
N HIS A 61 -4.96 3.55 7.27
CA HIS A 61 -3.74 3.49 6.45
C HIS A 61 -4.02 3.20 4.97
N SER A 62 -5.08 2.47 4.70
CA SER A 62 -5.45 1.97 3.39
C SER A 62 -6.96 1.72 3.31
N SER A 63 -7.43 1.33 2.14
CA SER A 63 -8.82 0.91 1.93
C SER A 63 -8.87 -0.37 1.12
N LEU A 64 -9.65 -1.33 1.60
CA LEU A 64 -9.90 -2.58 0.88
C LEU A 64 -10.60 -2.34 -0.47
N ASP A 65 -11.49 -1.34 -0.53
CA ASP A 65 -12.17 -0.96 -1.78
C ASP A 65 -11.19 -0.44 -2.83
N HIS A 66 -10.15 0.29 -2.41
CA HIS A 66 -9.08 0.72 -3.33
C HIS A 66 -8.34 -0.50 -3.88
N LEU A 67 -8.01 -1.46 -3.04
CA LEU A 67 -7.33 -2.68 -3.46
C LEU A 67 -8.16 -3.44 -4.49
N PHE A 68 -9.44 -3.62 -4.25
CA PHE A 68 -10.34 -4.29 -5.20
C PHE A 68 -10.35 -3.57 -6.55
N ARG A 69 -10.45 -2.25 -6.55
CA ARG A 69 -10.45 -1.48 -7.79
C ARG A 69 -9.12 -1.63 -8.55
N PHE A 70 -7.99 -1.60 -7.86
CA PHE A 70 -6.68 -1.78 -8.48
C PHE A 70 -6.48 -3.19 -9.06
N ILE A 71 -7.02 -4.21 -8.42
CA ILE A 71 -7.03 -5.57 -8.96
C ILE A 71 -7.89 -5.63 -10.25
N GLU A 72 -9.06 -5.01 -10.27
CA GLU A 72 -9.93 -4.95 -11.45
C GLU A 72 -9.25 -4.24 -12.62
N ILE A 73 -8.51 -3.16 -12.36
CA ILE A 73 -7.74 -2.44 -13.39
C ILE A 73 -6.73 -3.38 -14.04
N GLY A 74 -6.12 -4.30 -13.30
CA GLY A 74 -5.22 -5.31 -13.86
C GLY A 74 -5.87 -6.15 -14.95
N LYS A 75 -7.11 -6.55 -14.75
CA LYS A 75 -7.87 -7.28 -15.78
C LYS A 75 -8.21 -6.39 -16.98
N GLU A 76 -8.59 -5.15 -16.75
CA GLU A 76 -8.87 -4.17 -17.82
C GLU A 76 -7.64 -3.96 -18.72
N TYR A 77 -6.43 -4.00 -18.16
CA TYR A 77 -5.17 -3.93 -18.90
C TYR A 77 -4.70 -5.29 -19.47
N GLY A 78 -5.41 -6.36 -19.18
CA GLY A 78 -5.04 -7.70 -19.64
C GLY A 78 -3.81 -8.29 -18.94
N LEU A 79 -3.59 -7.94 -17.66
CA LEU A 79 -2.50 -8.49 -16.84
C LEU A 79 -2.86 -9.87 -16.30
N LYS A 80 -3.06 -10.82 -17.20
CA LYS A 80 -3.39 -12.19 -16.85
C LYS A 80 -2.20 -12.85 -16.16
N ASP A 81 -2.40 -13.28 -14.89
CA ASP A 81 -1.39 -13.95 -14.07
C ASP A 81 -0.09 -13.12 -13.84
N GLN A 82 -0.15 -11.79 -14.05
CA GLN A 82 0.97 -10.87 -13.81
C GLN A 82 0.75 -9.98 -12.57
N LEU A 83 -0.46 -9.95 -12.00
CA LEU A 83 -0.79 -9.12 -10.86
C LEU A 83 -0.80 -9.97 -9.58
N PHE A 84 0.01 -9.55 -8.60
CA PHE A 84 0.18 -10.19 -7.31
C PHE A 84 -0.14 -9.27 -6.16
N VAL A 85 -0.88 -9.76 -5.18
CA VAL A 85 -1.28 -9.02 -3.99
C VAL A 85 -0.49 -9.52 -2.79
N HIS A 86 0.09 -8.58 -2.04
CA HIS A 86 0.79 -8.83 -0.79
C HIS A 86 -0.02 -8.19 0.34
N CYS A 87 -0.64 -9.02 1.16
CA CYS A 87 -1.59 -8.60 2.17
C CYS A 87 -0.91 -8.42 3.52
N PHE A 88 -0.91 -7.18 4.03
CA PHE A 88 -0.48 -6.90 5.40
C PHE A 88 -1.70 -6.91 6.30
N MET A 89 -1.69 -7.76 7.33
CA MET A 89 -2.85 -7.98 8.18
C MET A 89 -2.90 -6.96 9.33
N ASP A 90 -4.09 -6.51 9.66
CA ASP A 90 -4.33 -5.37 10.55
C ASP A 90 -4.39 -5.75 12.03
N GLY A 91 -5.52 -6.10 12.54
CA GLY A 91 -5.74 -6.47 13.94
C GLY A 91 -5.58 -5.34 14.97
N ARG A 92 -5.38 -4.08 14.52
CA ARG A 92 -5.32 -2.88 15.37
C ARG A 92 -6.45 -1.91 15.10
N ASP A 93 -6.70 -1.62 13.83
CA ASP A 93 -7.76 -0.73 13.38
C ASP A 93 -9.05 -1.53 13.09
N THR A 94 -8.96 -2.84 13.12
CA THR A 94 -10.05 -3.81 12.97
C THR A 94 -9.91 -4.94 14.00
N ASP A 95 -10.94 -5.76 14.13
CA ASP A 95 -10.94 -6.91 15.04
C ASP A 95 -9.73 -7.83 14.76
N PRO A 96 -9.04 -8.34 15.80
CA PRO A 96 -7.84 -9.15 15.66
C PRO A 96 -7.96 -10.44 14.84
N LYS A 97 -9.16 -10.92 14.59
CA LYS A 97 -9.43 -12.13 13.80
C LYS A 97 -10.32 -11.87 12.58
N SER A 98 -10.48 -10.60 12.18
CA SER A 98 -11.26 -10.24 10.98
C SER A 98 -10.52 -10.49 9.67
N GLY A 99 -9.20 -10.64 9.72
CA GLY A 99 -8.33 -10.75 8.56
C GLY A 99 -8.63 -11.93 7.64
N LYS A 100 -9.02 -13.06 8.19
CA LYS A 100 -9.44 -14.23 7.39
C LYS A 100 -10.56 -13.87 6.41
N GLY A 101 -11.59 -13.14 6.88
CA GLY A 101 -12.69 -12.68 6.04
C GLY A 101 -12.23 -11.69 4.97
N PHE A 102 -11.23 -10.85 5.25
CA PHE A 102 -10.65 -9.95 4.24
C PHE A 102 -9.88 -10.74 3.18
N ILE A 103 -9.11 -11.75 3.58
CA ILE A 103 -8.39 -12.62 2.64
C ILE A 103 -9.36 -13.38 1.73
N GLU A 104 -10.48 -13.87 2.26
CA GLU A 104 -11.55 -14.49 1.44
C GLU A 104 -12.06 -13.53 0.36
N GLN A 105 -12.32 -12.28 0.71
CA GLN A 105 -12.78 -11.27 -0.24
C GLN A 105 -11.72 -10.93 -1.29
N VAL A 106 -10.46 -10.77 -0.87
CA VAL A 106 -9.35 -10.50 -1.79
C VAL A 106 -9.14 -11.68 -2.74
N GLN A 107 -9.20 -12.91 -2.25
CA GLN A 107 -9.09 -14.12 -3.08
C GLN A 107 -10.18 -14.18 -4.14
N GLN A 108 -11.43 -13.91 -3.77
CA GLN A 108 -12.55 -13.87 -4.71
C GLN A 108 -12.35 -12.80 -5.78
N CYS A 109 -11.88 -11.61 -5.39
CA CYS A 109 -11.57 -10.55 -6.32
C CYS A 109 -10.43 -10.93 -7.28
N CYS A 110 -9.37 -11.53 -6.76
CA CYS A 110 -8.24 -12.02 -7.56
C CYS A 110 -8.68 -13.08 -8.57
N GLU A 111 -9.47 -14.06 -8.16
CA GLU A 111 -9.96 -15.13 -9.03
C GLU A 111 -10.79 -14.59 -10.21
N LYS A 112 -11.63 -13.58 -9.96
CA LYS A 112 -12.43 -12.93 -11.01
C LYS A 112 -11.59 -12.09 -11.98
N ASN A 113 -10.38 -11.69 -11.59
CA ASN A 113 -9.56 -10.74 -12.31
C ASN A 113 -8.20 -11.31 -12.75
N ASP A 114 -8.05 -12.63 -12.77
CA ASP A 114 -6.83 -13.33 -13.19
C ASP A 114 -5.58 -12.87 -12.42
N ALA A 115 -5.76 -12.56 -11.14
CA ALA A 115 -4.71 -12.14 -10.21
C ALA A 115 -4.52 -13.16 -9.08
N HIS A 116 -3.49 -12.99 -8.28
CA HIS A 116 -3.13 -13.94 -7.22
C HIS A 116 -2.72 -13.25 -5.94
N ILE A 117 -3.12 -13.79 -4.77
CA ILE A 117 -2.48 -13.46 -3.51
C ILE A 117 -1.13 -14.18 -3.46
N ALA A 118 -0.05 -13.42 -3.38
CA ALA A 118 1.30 -13.98 -3.28
C ALA A 118 1.75 -14.21 -1.84
N HIS A 119 1.52 -13.22 -0.98
CA HIS A 119 2.06 -13.21 0.38
C HIS A 119 1.07 -12.63 1.38
N ILE A 120 1.17 -13.13 2.62
CA ILE A 120 0.46 -12.60 3.79
C ILE A 120 1.46 -12.41 4.92
N VAL A 121 1.42 -11.28 5.60
CA VAL A 121 2.23 -11.02 6.80
C VAL A 121 1.54 -9.96 7.67
N GLY A 122 1.67 -10.07 8.99
CA GLY A 122 1.10 -9.09 9.91
C GLY A 122 1.78 -7.72 9.82
N ARG A 123 1.02 -6.69 10.10
CA ARG A 123 1.53 -5.30 10.11
C ARG A 123 2.65 -5.06 11.12
N PHE A 124 2.73 -5.88 12.15
CA PHE A 124 3.82 -5.85 13.14
C PHE A 124 5.19 -5.93 12.45
N TYR A 125 5.30 -6.69 11.36
CA TYR A 125 6.51 -6.86 10.56
C TYR A 125 6.59 -5.85 9.41
N ALA A 126 5.55 -5.76 8.60
CA ALA A 126 5.57 -5.00 7.34
C ALA A 126 5.39 -3.49 7.52
N MET A 127 4.88 -3.06 8.66
CA MET A 127 4.50 -1.66 8.90
C MET A 127 5.12 -1.10 10.18
N ASP A 128 6.37 -1.45 10.46
CA ASP A 128 7.15 -0.81 11.51
C ASP A 128 7.41 0.67 11.17
N ARG A 129 7.63 1.51 12.18
CA ARG A 129 7.96 2.93 12.02
C ARG A 129 9.03 3.41 13.01
N ASP A 130 9.61 2.47 13.76
CA ASP A 130 10.54 2.77 14.84
C ASP A 130 11.93 2.15 14.59
N LYS A 131 12.24 1.88 13.30
CA LYS A 131 13.53 1.33 12.84
C LYS A 131 13.89 0.00 13.47
N ARG A 132 12.88 -0.84 13.67
CA ARG A 132 13.09 -2.23 14.10
C ARG A 132 13.35 -3.09 12.86
N TRP A 133 14.55 -2.97 12.32
CA TRP A 133 14.92 -3.58 11.04
C TRP A 133 14.77 -5.10 11.00
N ASN A 134 14.92 -5.77 12.15
CA ASN A 134 14.65 -7.18 12.28
C ASN A 134 13.19 -7.56 11.94
N ARG A 135 12.22 -6.68 12.22
CA ARG A 135 10.82 -6.89 11.84
C ARG A 135 10.62 -6.63 10.34
N VAL A 136 11.17 -5.52 9.86
CA VAL A 136 11.09 -5.15 8.44
C VAL A 136 11.71 -6.23 7.56
N LYS A 137 12.82 -6.83 8.02
CA LYS A 137 13.47 -7.94 7.33
C LYS A 137 12.58 -9.15 7.13
N GLU A 138 11.76 -9.52 8.10
CA GLU A 138 10.80 -10.63 7.96
C GLU A 138 9.84 -10.39 6.78
N ALA A 139 9.33 -9.17 6.65
CA ALA A 139 8.49 -8.80 5.51
C ALA A 139 9.29 -8.72 4.22
N TYR A 140 10.49 -8.14 4.26
CA TYR A 140 11.37 -8.04 3.10
C TYR A 140 11.72 -9.43 2.52
N ASP A 141 12.15 -10.35 3.36
CA ASP A 141 12.52 -11.70 2.94
C ASP A 141 11.33 -12.45 2.34
N LEU A 142 10.13 -12.23 2.86
CA LEU A 142 8.91 -12.78 2.26
C LEU A 142 8.66 -12.19 0.87
N LEU A 143 8.69 -10.87 0.74
CA LEU A 143 8.36 -10.17 -0.50
C LEU A 143 9.37 -10.43 -1.63
N VAL A 144 10.65 -10.52 -1.29
CA VAL A 144 11.75 -10.59 -2.26
C VAL A 144 12.22 -12.02 -2.50
N GLU A 145 12.24 -12.83 -1.45
CA GLU A 145 12.80 -14.20 -1.53
C GLU A 145 11.75 -15.30 -1.34
N GLY A 146 10.53 -14.95 -0.98
CA GLY A 146 9.45 -15.91 -0.72
C GLY A 146 9.67 -16.72 0.56
N GLN A 147 10.44 -16.19 1.50
CA GLN A 147 10.71 -16.87 2.77
C GLN A 147 9.52 -16.73 3.72
N GLY A 148 8.99 -17.86 4.15
CA GLY A 148 7.86 -17.93 5.07
C GLY A 148 7.24 -19.32 5.05
N LYS A 149 6.14 -19.47 5.79
CA LYS A 149 5.34 -20.70 5.76
C LYS A 149 4.77 -20.89 4.35
N GLN A 150 5.10 -22.00 3.73
CA GLN A 150 4.58 -22.32 2.39
C GLN A 150 3.16 -22.88 2.51
N ALA A 151 2.24 -22.32 1.77
CA ALA A 151 0.85 -22.75 1.72
C ALA A 151 0.25 -22.51 0.33
N THR A 152 -0.76 -23.27 -0.05
CA THR A 152 -1.51 -23.09 -1.30
C THR A 152 -2.89 -22.49 -1.05
N ASP A 153 -3.44 -22.69 0.13
CA ASP A 153 -4.73 -22.13 0.56
C ASP A 153 -4.47 -21.02 1.58
N MET A 154 -4.60 -19.78 1.12
CA MET A 154 -4.31 -18.59 1.94
C MET A 154 -5.34 -18.39 3.06
N VAL A 155 -6.60 -18.72 2.83
CA VAL A 155 -7.66 -18.66 3.83
C VAL A 155 -7.43 -19.67 4.94
N GLN A 156 -7.08 -20.90 4.58
CA GLN A 156 -6.76 -21.96 5.53
C GLN A 156 -5.49 -21.62 6.34
N ALA A 157 -4.48 -21.03 5.71
CA ALA A 157 -3.27 -20.59 6.39
C ALA A 157 -3.57 -19.52 7.47
N MET A 158 -4.52 -18.62 7.22
CA MET A 158 -5.01 -17.67 8.23
C MET A 158 -5.66 -18.39 9.42
N GLN A 159 -6.52 -19.39 9.16
CA GLN A 159 -7.16 -20.17 10.20
C GLN A 159 -6.13 -20.92 11.06
N GLU A 160 -5.15 -21.53 10.44
CA GLU A 160 -4.06 -22.23 11.16
C GLU A 160 -3.31 -21.30 12.09
N SER A 161 -3.02 -20.07 11.66
CA SER A 161 -2.41 -19.05 12.52
C SER A 161 -3.26 -18.73 13.74
N TYR A 162 -4.58 -18.59 13.56
CA TYR A 162 -5.51 -18.37 14.67
C TYR A 162 -5.56 -19.56 15.63
N ASP A 163 -5.53 -20.78 15.13
CA ASP A 163 -5.51 -22.01 15.92
C ASP A 163 -4.24 -22.11 16.77
N GLU A 164 -3.13 -21.56 16.27
CA GLU A 164 -1.86 -21.42 17.01
C GLU A 164 -1.84 -20.21 17.97
N GLY A 165 -2.93 -19.46 18.08
CA GLY A 165 -3.05 -18.28 18.94
C GLY A 165 -2.42 -17.01 18.36
N VAL A 166 -2.06 -16.99 17.08
CA VAL A 166 -1.48 -15.82 16.39
C VAL A 166 -2.58 -15.09 15.66
N THR A 167 -2.84 -13.83 16.06
CA THR A 167 -3.86 -12.98 15.46
C THR A 167 -3.29 -12.08 14.37
N ASP A 168 -4.14 -11.35 13.67
CA ASP A 168 -3.85 -10.61 12.44
C ASP A 168 -2.57 -9.77 12.51
N GLU A 169 -2.43 -8.91 13.52
CA GLU A 169 -1.27 -8.02 13.65
C GLU A 169 0.06 -8.78 13.62
N PHE A 170 0.08 -9.97 14.19
CA PHE A 170 1.30 -10.77 14.43
C PHE A 170 1.44 -11.97 13.48
N ILE A 171 0.61 -12.06 12.44
CA ILE A 171 0.73 -13.14 11.44
C ILE A 171 2.15 -13.18 10.91
N LYS A 172 2.79 -14.33 11.07
CA LYS A 172 4.13 -14.58 10.54
C LYS A 172 4.08 -14.71 9.03
N PRO A 173 5.20 -14.44 8.32
CA PRO A 173 5.23 -14.54 6.86
C PRO A 173 4.65 -15.84 6.31
N ILE A 174 3.70 -15.72 5.38
CA ILE A 174 3.06 -16.81 4.63
C ILE A 174 3.27 -16.58 3.14
N CYS A 175 3.84 -17.56 2.46
CA CYS A 175 4.08 -17.53 1.02
C CYS A 175 3.11 -18.48 0.30
N ASN A 176 2.45 -17.99 -0.73
CA ASN A 176 1.66 -18.84 -1.63
C ASN A 176 2.60 -19.59 -2.57
N SER A 177 2.80 -20.88 -2.30
CA SER A 177 3.70 -21.74 -3.10
C SER A 177 3.14 -22.16 -4.45
N ALA A 178 1.87 -21.86 -4.74
CA ALA A 178 1.27 -22.15 -6.04
C ALA A 178 1.66 -21.16 -7.14
N VAL A 179 2.21 -19.98 -6.76
CA VAL A 179 2.63 -18.92 -7.69
C VAL A 179 3.99 -18.36 -7.29
N ASP A 180 4.70 -17.77 -8.24
CA ASP A 180 5.90 -16.98 -7.96
C ASP A 180 5.56 -15.48 -7.95
N GLY A 181 5.19 -14.98 -6.79
CA GLY A 181 4.86 -13.57 -6.58
C GLY A 181 5.99 -12.76 -5.96
N ARG A 182 7.22 -13.22 -5.99
CA ARG A 182 8.38 -12.48 -5.46
C ARG A 182 8.59 -11.19 -6.25
N ILE A 183 8.92 -10.12 -5.53
CA ILE A 183 9.31 -8.86 -6.14
C ILE A 183 10.71 -9.02 -6.72
N SER A 184 10.84 -8.81 -8.02
CA SER A 184 12.07 -9.02 -8.77
C SER A 184 12.49 -7.75 -9.51
N GLU A 185 13.73 -7.73 -9.98
CA GLU A 185 14.29 -6.63 -10.76
C GLU A 185 13.38 -6.25 -11.93
N GLY A 186 13.12 -4.96 -12.08
CA GLY A 186 12.31 -4.40 -13.14
C GLY A 186 10.80 -4.56 -12.97
N ASP A 187 10.32 -5.15 -11.89
CA ASP A 187 8.89 -5.26 -11.61
C ASP A 187 8.25 -3.92 -11.27
N VAL A 188 6.93 -3.88 -11.30
CA VAL A 188 6.14 -2.74 -10.87
C VAL A 188 5.60 -3.00 -9.46
N VAL A 189 5.75 -2.04 -8.56
CA VAL A 189 5.21 -2.11 -7.20
C VAL A 189 4.35 -0.89 -6.93
N ILE A 190 3.13 -1.10 -6.43
CA ILE A 190 2.24 -0.06 -5.92
C ILE A 190 2.00 -0.33 -4.44
N PHE A 191 2.41 0.60 -3.60
CA PHE A 191 2.11 0.56 -2.17
C PHE A 191 0.77 1.25 -1.93
N MET A 192 -0.23 0.48 -1.50
CA MET A 192 -1.63 0.91 -1.40
C MET A 192 -1.94 1.83 -0.21
N ASN A 193 -1.02 1.97 0.74
CA ASN A 193 -1.20 2.82 1.90
C ASN A 193 -1.20 4.31 1.50
N PHE A 194 -2.21 5.04 1.90
CA PHE A 194 -2.28 6.50 1.71
C PHE A 194 -1.75 7.29 2.91
N ARG A 195 -1.56 6.64 4.07
CA ARG A 195 -0.88 7.23 5.23
C ARG A 195 0.60 6.83 5.22
N ASN A 196 1.45 7.82 5.41
CA ASN A 196 2.89 7.71 5.15
C ASN A 196 3.73 7.06 6.25
N ASP A 197 3.36 7.25 7.53
CA ASP A 197 4.25 6.97 8.67
C ASP A 197 4.73 5.52 8.76
N ARG A 198 3.89 4.56 8.38
CA ARG A 198 4.22 3.13 8.43
C ARG A 198 4.56 2.51 7.07
N ALA A 199 4.62 3.32 6.02
CA ALA A 199 5.01 2.88 4.68
C ALA A 199 6.47 3.22 4.34
N LYS A 200 7.12 4.07 5.13
CA LYS A 200 8.46 4.59 4.85
C LYS A 200 9.54 3.52 4.86
N GLU A 201 9.59 2.69 5.91
CA GLU A 201 10.72 1.78 6.13
C GLU A 201 10.79 0.70 5.06
N LEU A 202 9.67 0.07 4.73
CA LEU A 202 9.65 -0.94 3.67
C LEU A 202 9.97 -0.32 2.30
N THR A 203 9.46 0.89 2.01
CA THR A 203 9.82 1.63 0.80
C THR A 203 11.31 1.95 0.76
N GLN A 204 11.89 2.35 1.88
CA GLN A 204 13.31 2.67 1.99
C GLN A 204 14.20 1.47 1.63
N VAL A 205 13.94 0.31 2.21
CA VAL A 205 14.79 -0.88 1.97
C VAL A 205 14.61 -1.47 0.58
N LEU A 206 13.46 -1.26 -0.05
CA LEU A 206 13.22 -1.73 -1.42
C LEU A 206 13.80 -0.78 -2.49
N THR A 207 13.91 0.53 -2.21
CA THR A 207 14.18 1.52 -3.25
C THR A 207 15.27 2.55 -2.95
N GLN A 208 15.59 2.83 -1.69
CA GLN A 208 16.42 3.99 -1.35
C GLN A 208 17.80 3.64 -0.81
N GLN A 209 17.89 2.65 0.05
CA GLN A 209 19.12 2.40 0.79
C GLN A 209 19.39 0.91 0.97
N ASP A 210 20.54 0.47 0.51
CA ASP A 210 21.06 -0.85 0.86
C ASP A 210 21.42 -0.91 2.33
N MET A 211 21.04 -1.99 2.98
CA MET A 211 21.33 -2.28 4.37
C MET A 211 21.95 -3.68 4.48
N PRO A 212 23.19 -3.86 4.00
CA PRO A 212 23.84 -5.18 3.94
C PRO A 212 24.03 -5.82 5.31
N GLU A 213 24.24 -5.03 6.36
CA GLU A 213 24.35 -5.50 7.73
C GLU A 213 23.07 -6.14 8.24
N GLU A 214 21.93 -5.70 7.72
CA GLU A 214 20.61 -6.24 8.02
C GLU A 214 20.16 -7.27 6.95
N GLY A 215 20.98 -7.54 5.96
CA GLY A 215 20.67 -8.49 4.87
C GLY A 215 19.59 -8.00 3.90
N MET A 216 19.42 -6.70 3.74
CA MET A 216 18.46 -6.09 2.83
C MET A 216 19.17 -5.22 1.79
N HIS A 217 18.71 -5.34 0.53
CA HIS A 217 19.23 -4.58 -0.59
C HIS A 217 18.10 -3.99 -1.42
N THR A 218 18.33 -2.82 -1.97
CA THR A 218 17.39 -2.23 -2.94
C THR A 218 17.31 -3.10 -4.19
N ILE A 219 16.14 -3.13 -4.80
CA ILE A 219 15.88 -3.95 -5.99
C ILE A 219 16.06 -3.07 -7.23
N PRO A 220 17.03 -3.38 -8.11
CA PRO A 220 17.28 -2.57 -9.28
C PRO A 220 16.09 -2.48 -10.23
N GLY A 221 15.89 -1.32 -10.83
CA GLY A 221 14.92 -1.13 -11.90
C GLY A 221 13.46 -1.22 -11.50
N LEU A 222 13.11 -1.28 -10.20
CA LEU A 222 11.72 -1.24 -9.77
C LEU A 222 11.02 0.01 -10.26
N GLN A 223 9.86 -0.17 -10.88
CA GLN A 223 8.91 0.91 -11.13
C GLN A 223 8.02 1.02 -9.88
N TYR A 224 8.41 1.88 -8.95
CA TYR A 224 7.81 1.96 -7.63
C TYR A 224 6.86 3.14 -7.51
N TYR A 225 5.64 2.88 -7.06
CA TYR A 225 4.56 3.86 -6.91
C TYR A 225 4.08 3.90 -5.47
N CYS A 226 4.17 5.07 -4.86
CA CYS A 226 3.57 5.37 -3.57
C CYS A 226 2.17 5.94 -3.80
N MET A 227 1.17 5.48 -3.06
CA MET A 227 -0.19 6.03 -3.18
C MET A 227 -0.20 7.54 -2.90
N THR A 228 0.56 7.98 -1.91
CA THR A 228 0.76 9.38 -1.51
C THR A 228 2.25 9.60 -1.22
N PRO A 229 2.72 10.85 -1.07
CA PRO A 229 4.11 11.11 -0.68
C PRO A 229 4.43 10.54 0.70
N TYR A 230 5.41 9.64 0.78
CA TYR A 230 5.81 9.03 2.05
C TYR A 230 6.92 9.80 2.74
N ASP A 231 7.91 10.23 1.99
CA ASP A 231 9.03 11.04 2.49
C ASP A 231 9.57 11.94 1.38
N SER A 232 9.83 13.20 1.71
CA SER A 232 10.35 14.18 0.75
C SER A 232 11.79 13.89 0.28
N SER A 233 12.52 13.08 1.03
CA SER A 233 13.88 12.67 0.67
C SER A 233 13.94 11.49 -0.31
N PHE A 234 12.83 10.78 -0.53
CA PHE A 234 12.80 9.64 -1.44
C PHE A 234 12.94 10.08 -2.89
N THR A 235 13.81 9.41 -3.61
CA THR A 235 14.08 9.63 -5.03
C THR A 235 13.74 8.40 -5.86
N GLY A 236 13.45 8.60 -7.16
CA GLY A 236 13.17 7.49 -8.07
C GLY A 236 11.85 6.76 -7.82
N VAL A 237 11.00 7.27 -6.95
CA VAL A 237 9.65 6.75 -6.72
C VAL A 237 8.61 7.67 -7.37
N ASN A 238 7.50 7.08 -7.79
CA ASN A 238 6.38 7.80 -8.36
C ASN A 238 5.28 7.95 -7.31
N ILE A 239 4.47 9.01 -7.42
CA ILE A 239 3.39 9.29 -6.48
C ILE A 239 2.09 9.36 -7.27
N LEU A 240 1.10 8.55 -6.88
CA LEU A 240 -0.19 8.48 -7.57
C LEU A 240 -1.09 9.68 -7.22
N PHE A 241 -1.11 10.06 -5.95
CA PHE A 241 -1.89 11.19 -5.43
C PHE A 241 -0.97 12.15 -4.69
N PRO A 242 -0.36 13.12 -5.37
CA PRO A 242 0.51 14.11 -4.74
C PRO A 242 -0.28 15.02 -3.82
N LYS A 243 0.40 15.60 -2.83
CA LYS A 243 -0.22 16.63 -1.97
C LYS A 243 -0.51 17.88 -2.78
N GLU A 244 -1.75 18.34 -2.70
CA GLU A 244 -2.14 19.63 -3.23
C GLU A 244 -1.87 20.71 -2.17
N ASN A 245 -1.22 21.80 -2.58
CA ASN A 245 -1.12 22.98 -1.73
C ASN A 245 -2.50 23.64 -1.63
N VAL A 246 -2.96 23.85 -0.41
CA VAL A 246 -4.19 24.60 -0.16
C VAL A 246 -3.86 26.08 -0.26
N MET A 247 -4.14 26.65 -1.44
CA MET A 247 -3.95 28.07 -1.71
C MET A 247 -5.17 28.89 -1.24
N ASP A 248 -4.99 30.20 -1.15
CA ASP A 248 -6.04 31.15 -0.77
C ASP A 248 -6.71 30.82 0.56
N THR A 249 -5.90 30.49 1.54
CA THR A 249 -6.37 30.22 2.90
C THR A 249 -6.76 31.53 3.61
N LEU A 250 -7.61 31.42 4.65
CA LEU A 250 -7.99 32.56 5.48
C LEU A 250 -6.74 33.29 6.01
N GLY A 251 -5.75 32.54 6.49
CA GLY A 251 -4.49 33.09 6.97
C GLY A 251 -3.75 33.86 5.88
N GLU A 252 -3.66 33.30 4.70
CA GLU A 252 -3.04 33.96 3.55
C GLU A 252 -3.79 35.25 3.13
N TYR A 253 -5.12 35.16 3.07
CA TYR A 253 -5.96 36.31 2.76
C TYR A 253 -5.80 37.44 3.77
N LEU A 254 -5.89 37.13 5.07
CA LEU A 254 -5.71 38.12 6.14
C LEU A 254 -4.31 38.74 6.12
N SER A 255 -3.28 37.98 5.82
CA SER A 255 -1.91 38.46 5.67
C SER A 255 -1.79 39.44 4.50
N LYS A 256 -2.36 39.12 3.35
CA LYS A 256 -2.43 40.02 2.17
C LYS A 256 -3.16 41.34 2.49
N GLN A 257 -4.11 41.32 3.44
CA GLN A 257 -4.81 42.50 3.93
C GLN A 257 -4.09 43.24 5.06
N GLY A 258 -2.86 42.86 5.37
CA GLY A 258 -2.06 43.46 6.44
C GLY A 258 -2.57 43.22 7.87
N LYS A 259 -3.42 42.20 8.05
CA LYS A 259 -3.98 41.85 9.37
C LYS A 259 -3.01 40.97 10.14
N ARG A 260 -2.89 41.27 11.44
CA ARG A 260 -2.12 40.43 12.36
C ARG A 260 -2.93 39.20 12.74
N GLN A 261 -2.28 38.06 12.84
CA GLN A 261 -2.88 36.78 13.17
C GLN A 261 -2.06 36.07 14.25
N LEU A 262 -2.73 35.34 15.11
CA LEU A 262 -2.15 34.39 16.05
C LEU A 262 -2.85 33.06 15.88
N HIS A 263 -2.07 32.03 15.61
CA HIS A 263 -2.55 30.64 15.54
C HIS A 263 -1.97 29.87 16.72
N THR A 264 -2.86 29.28 17.53
CA THR A 264 -2.48 28.39 18.65
C THR A 264 -3.08 27.02 18.40
N ALA A 265 -2.30 25.94 18.68
CA ALA A 265 -2.73 24.55 18.56
C ALA A 265 -2.33 23.78 19.82
#